data_97dc7dfa32f1174670611204f2e65294
#
_entry.id   97dc7dfa32f1174670611204f2e65294
#
_cell.length_a   1.000
_cell.length_b   1.000
_cell.length_c   1.000
_cell.angle_alpha   90.00
_cell.angle_beta   90.00
_cell.angle_gamma   90.00
#
_symmetry.space_group_name_H-M   'P 1'
#
loop_
_entity.id
_entity.type
_entity.pdbx_description
1 polymer ?
#
loop_
_entity_poly.entity_id
_entity_poly.type
_entity_poly.pdbx_seq_one_letter_code
_entity_poly.pdbx_strand_id
1 'polypeptide(L)'
;NDGDGYSDADPGGLDGITEWFAHPVGLADAFPYDNTQWTDTDGDGYGDNWEDPAWNETHQAWGIGQWLINASTPDSCPFITGTSSSDRFGCSDSDGDSFSDGDLNWTVVNGSDAFPNEPSQWKDRDHDGWGDNQTFGALFIDDFPDNPTQWRDTDKDGWGDNQTYGATQIDDFPFVPSQYRDTDGDGYGDNIFGFEGDVCVFSTPEEVESGWISMFDRLGCRDVDMDGYSNPTDDWIAHPDGFADAFPDERSQWHDTDSDGFGDNMEYFDGQTWRESFRGDGCRTTVGSSTFDRWGCPDTD
;
A
#
# COMPACT_ATOMS: atom_id res chain seq x y z
N ASN A 1 -38.87 -36.41 -4.85
CA ASN A 1 -40.06 -36.24 -5.75
C ASN A 1 -40.62 -34.85 -5.56
N ASP A 2 -40.24 -33.95 -6.40
CA ASP A 2 -40.51 -32.51 -6.34
C ASP A 2 -41.62 -32.06 -7.29
N GLY A 3 -42.08 -33.01 -8.19
CA GLY A 3 -43.22 -32.78 -9.07
C GLY A 3 -42.87 -32.11 -10.41
N ASP A 4 -41.66 -32.10 -10.83
CA ASP A 4 -41.16 -31.58 -12.12
C ASP A 4 -41.53 -32.46 -13.32
N GLY A 5 -41.88 -33.71 -13.07
CA GLY A 5 -42.30 -34.69 -14.08
C GLY A 5 -41.22 -35.72 -14.44
N TYR A 6 -40.06 -35.63 -13.89
CA TYR A 6 -38.97 -36.61 -14.05
C TYR A 6 -39.01 -37.66 -12.92
N SER A 7 -38.47 -38.83 -13.17
CA SER A 7 -38.47 -39.94 -12.21
C SER A 7 -37.20 -39.95 -11.39
N ASP A 8 -37.34 -40.07 -10.09
CA ASP A 8 -36.22 -40.21 -9.17
C ASP A 8 -35.38 -41.46 -9.52
N ALA A 9 -34.10 -41.43 -9.19
CA ALA A 9 -33.21 -42.57 -9.34
C ALA A 9 -33.64 -43.74 -8.42
N ASP A 10 -33.65 -44.95 -8.96
CA ASP A 10 -33.87 -46.20 -8.22
C ASP A 10 -32.76 -47.21 -8.52
N PRO A 11 -31.59 -47.12 -7.83
CA PRO A 11 -30.44 -47.97 -8.09
C PRO A 11 -30.68 -49.45 -7.73
N GLY A 12 -31.82 -49.79 -7.10
CA GLY A 12 -32.17 -51.15 -6.74
C GLY A 12 -33.26 -51.82 -7.56
N GLY A 13 -33.98 -51.06 -8.42
CA GLY A 13 -35.14 -51.46 -9.20
C GLY A 13 -36.18 -52.26 -8.39
N LEU A 14 -37.46 -51.84 -8.39
CA LEU A 14 -38.52 -52.61 -7.70
C LEU A 14 -38.72 -54.02 -8.27
N ASP A 15 -38.20 -54.28 -9.47
CA ASP A 15 -38.26 -55.56 -10.18
C ASP A 15 -36.90 -56.32 -10.16
N GLY A 16 -35.84 -55.71 -9.63
CA GLY A 16 -34.47 -56.29 -9.56
C GLY A 16 -33.81 -56.50 -10.92
N ILE A 17 -34.31 -55.88 -12.02
CA ILE A 17 -33.84 -56.10 -13.39
C ILE A 17 -33.39 -54.82 -14.08
N THR A 18 -33.91 -53.65 -13.68
CA THR A 18 -33.55 -52.36 -14.27
C THR A 18 -33.06 -51.39 -13.21
N GLU A 19 -31.77 -51.14 -13.21
CA GLU A 19 -31.18 -50.06 -12.43
C GLU A 19 -31.46 -48.74 -13.17
N TRP A 20 -32.08 -47.80 -12.45
CA TRP A 20 -32.42 -46.49 -12.97
C TRP A 20 -31.55 -45.43 -12.28
N PHE A 21 -30.47 -45.08 -12.94
CA PHE A 21 -29.47 -44.16 -12.39
C PHE A 21 -29.82 -42.71 -12.73
N ALA A 22 -29.46 -41.82 -11.84
CA ALA A 22 -29.52 -40.39 -12.06
C ALA A 22 -28.61 -39.94 -13.22
N HIS A 23 -28.99 -38.87 -13.85
CA HIS A 23 -28.13 -38.21 -14.85
C HIS A 23 -26.81 -37.75 -14.17
N PRO A 24 -25.65 -37.88 -14.82
CA PRO A 24 -25.44 -38.24 -16.24
C PRO A 24 -25.26 -39.75 -16.50
N VAL A 25 -25.23 -40.59 -15.47
CA VAL A 25 -25.02 -42.05 -15.63
C VAL A 25 -26.24 -42.72 -16.25
N GLY A 26 -27.44 -42.29 -15.94
CA GLY A 26 -28.72 -42.74 -16.46
C GLY A 26 -29.59 -41.59 -16.93
N LEU A 27 -30.91 -41.82 -16.92
CA LEU A 27 -31.92 -40.84 -17.34
C LEU A 27 -32.86 -40.38 -16.21
N ALA A 28 -32.60 -40.83 -15.02
CA ALA A 28 -33.39 -40.40 -13.88
C ALA A 28 -32.99 -38.98 -13.45
N ASP A 29 -33.88 -38.32 -12.72
CA ASP A 29 -33.69 -37.01 -12.14
C ASP A 29 -32.43 -36.96 -11.26
N ALA A 30 -31.57 -36.00 -11.58
CA ALA A 30 -30.34 -35.73 -10.81
C ALA A 30 -30.63 -34.92 -9.53
N PHE A 31 -31.75 -34.19 -9.51
CA PHE A 31 -32.09 -33.26 -8.42
C PHE A 31 -33.48 -33.53 -7.83
N PRO A 32 -33.72 -34.68 -7.19
CA PRO A 32 -35.05 -35.15 -6.81
C PRO A 32 -35.80 -34.31 -5.76
N TYR A 33 -35.22 -33.20 -5.33
CA TYR A 33 -35.80 -32.24 -4.38
C TYR A 33 -35.83 -30.81 -4.94
N ASP A 34 -35.45 -30.63 -6.22
CA ASP A 34 -35.41 -29.32 -6.86
C ASP A 34 -36.17 -29.35 -8.20
N ASN A 35 -37.41 -28.91 -8.19
CA ASN A 35 -38.31 -28.91 -9.34
C ASN A 35 -37.93 -27.95 -10.46
N THR A 36 -36.78 -27.31 -10.36
CA THR A 36 -36.22 -26.43 -11.41
C THR A 36 -35.00 -27.04 -12.12
N GLN A 37 -34.46 -28.15 -11.60
CA GLN A 37 -33.35 -28.88 -12.17
C GLN A 37 -33.66 -30.39 -12.26
N TRP A 38 -33.21 -31.08 -13.31
CA TRP A 38 -33.38 -32.52 -13.47
C TRP A 38 -32.24 -33.21 -14.23
N THR A 39 -31.45 -32.48 -14.99
CA THR A 39 -30.24 -32.98 -15.65
C THR A 39 -28.99 -32.30 -15.15
N ASP A 40 -27.92 -33.05 -15.10
CA ASP A 40 -26.59 -32.64 -14.73
C ASP A 40 -25.61 -33.36 -15.68
N THR A 41 -25.16 -32.69 -16.72
CA THR A 41 -24.48 -33.33 -17.84
C THR A 41 -23.04 -33.76 -17.51
N ASP A 42 -22.34 -33.07 -16.66
CA ASP A 42 -20.97 -33.43 -16.28
C ASP A 42 -20.84 -34.03 -14.86
N GLY A 43 -21.90 -33.98 -14.07
CA GLY A 43 -22.01 -34.67 -12.80
C GLY A 43 -21.40 -33.92 -11.63
N ASP A 44 -21.35 -32.60 -11.67
CA ASP A 44 -20.73 -31.76 -10.65
C ASP A 44 -21.71 -31.27 -9.55
N GLY A 45 -22.99 -31.50 -9.77
CA GLY A 45 -24.04 -31.13 -8.80
C GLY A 45 -24.73 -29.80 -9.09
N TYR A 46 -24.42 -29.17 -10.21
CA TYR A 46 -25.16 -28.02 -10.73
C TYR A 46 -26.02 -28.46 -11.93
N GLY A 47 -27.20 -27.83 -12.07
CA GLY A 47 -28.19 -28.29 -13.03
C GLY A 47 -28.10 -27.57 -14.36
N ASP A 48 -28.39 -28.31 -15.44
CA ASP A 48 -28.29 -27.83 -16.82
C ASP A 48 -29.34 -26.79 -17.20
N ASN A 49 -30.43 -26.61 -16.45
CA ASN A 49 -31.46 -25.62 -16.73
C ASN A 49 -30.99 -24.22 -16.39
N TRP A 50 -31.35 -23.24 -17.20
CA TRP A 50 -30.89 -21.85 -17.03
C TRP A 50 -32.05 -20.86 -16.96
N GLU A 51 -31.82 -19.71 -16.33
CA GLU A 51 -32.81 -18.63 -16.21
C GLU A 51 -32.47 -17.37 -17.01
N ASP A 52 -31.19 -17.10 -17.30
CA ASP A 52 -30.77 -15.91 -18.03
C ASP A 52 -31.05 -16.05 -19.54
N PRO A 53 -31.91 -15.22 -20.15
CA PRO A 53 -32.19 -15.24 -21.57
C PRO A 53 -30.96 -15.00 -22.44
N ALA A 54 -29.89 -14.41 -21.95
CA ALA A 54 -28.64 -14.20 -22.68
C ALA A 54 -27.97 -15.51 -23.07
N TRP A 55 -28.19 -16.59 -22.32
CA TRP A 55 -27.66 -17.93 -22.58
C TRP A 55 -28.52 -18.82 -23.49
N ASN A 56 -29.72 -18.36 -23.88
CA ASN A 56 -30.65 -19.16 -24.68
C ASN A 56 -30.06 -19.70 -25.96
N GLU A 57 -29.37 -18.88 -26.74
CA GLU A 57 -28.78 -19.31 -28.01
C GLU A 57 -27.70 -20.37 -27.79
N THR A 58 -26.88 -20.21 -26.77
CA THR A 58 -25.78 -21.09 -26.43
C THR A 58 -26.28 -22.46 -25.94
N HIS A 59 -27.17 -22.46 -24.95
CA HIS A 59 -27.74 -23.70 -24.40
C HIS A 59 -28.60 -24.45 -25.41
N GLN A 60 -29.38 -23.75 -26.24
CA GLN A 60 -30.12 -24.38 -27.32
C GLN A 60 -29.19 -25.02 -28.39
N ALA A 61 -28.06 -24.40 -28.69
CA ALA A 61 -27.07 -24.95 -29.59
C ALA A 61 -26.41 -26.22 -29.01
N TRP A 62 -26.23 -26.28 -27.69
CA TRP A 62 -25.73 -27.46 -27.00
C TRP A 62 -26.77 -28.59 -26.90
N GLY A 63 -28.06 -28.23 -26.89
CA GLY A 63 -29.15 -29.18 -26.81
C GLY A 63 -29.35 -29.83 -25.45
N ILE A 64 -28.93 -29.17 -24.40
CA ILE A 64 -29.02 -29.62 -23.00
C ILE A 64 -29.79 -28.61 -22.16
N GLY A 65 -30.46 -29.11 -21.12
CA GLY A 65 -31.26 -28.29 -20.22
C GLY A 65 -32.45 -27.61 -20.87
N GLN A 66 -33.13 -26.77 -20.14
CA GLN A 66 -34.27 -25.95 -20.58
C GLN A 66 -34.22 -24.57 -19.93
N TRP A 67 -34.73 -23.56 -20.62
CA TRP A 67 -34.97 -22.26 -20.02
C TRP A 67 -36.13 -22.33 -19.01
N LEU A 68 -35.86 -21.96 -17.80
CA LEU A 68 -36.84 -21.91 -16.70
C LEU A 68 -36.68 -20.64 -15.91
N ILE A 69 -37.78 -19.98 -15.65
CA ILE A 69 -37.78 -18.84 -14.73
C ILE A 69 -37.47 -19.31 -13.31
N ASN A 70 -36.50 -18.70 -12.68
CA ASN A 70 -35.95 -19.08 -11.36
C ASN A 70 -35.32 -20.48 -11.31
N ALA A 71 -34.66 -20.93 -12.39
CA ALA A 71 -33.80 -22.11 -12.31
C ALA A 71 -32.78 -21.93 -11.20
N SER A 72 -32.72 -22.85 -10.24
CA SER A 72 -31.80 -22.76 -9.13
C SER A 72 -30.41 -23.22 -9.55
N THR A 73 -29.40 -22.57 -9.07
CA THR A 73 -27.98 -22.93 -9.31
C THR A 73 -27.69 -23.43 -10.73
N PRO A 74 -28.00 -22.63 -11.78
CA PRO A 74 -27.84 -23.03 -13.17
C PRO A 74 -26.36 -23.21 -13.50
N ASP A 75 -25.99 -24.36 -14.05
CA ASP A 75 -24.63 -24.63 -14.49
C ASP A 75 -24.23 -23.75 -15.67
N SER A 76 -23.19 -22.99 -15.50
CA SER A 76 -22.63 -22.12 -16.55
C SER A 76 -21.60 -22.84 -17.43
N CYS A 77 -21.12 -24.02 -17.02
CA CYS A 77 -20.09 -24.81 -17.70
C CYS A 77 -20.49 -26.29 -17.86
N PRO A 78 -21.67 -26.65 -18.42
CA PRO A 78 -22.31 -27.95 -18.28
C PRO A 78 -21.60 -29.13 -18.96
N PHE A 79 -20.38 -28.96 -19.40
CA PHE A 79 -19.51 -30.02 -19.94
C PHE A 79 -18.17 -30.09 -19.19
N ILE A 80 -17.98 -29.33 -18.16
CA ILE A 80 -16.71 -29.18 -17.41
C ILE A 80 -17.03 -29.21 -15.94
N THR A 81 -16.90 -30.37 -15.31
CA THR A 81 -17.07 -30.53 -13.85
C THR A 81 -16.32 -29.45 -13.09
N GLY A 82 -17.02 -28.62 -12.31
CA GLY A 82 -16.47 -27.50 -11.59
C GLY A 82 -17.03 -27.30 -10.17
N THR A 83 -16.42 -26.40 -9.43
CA THR A 83 -16.79 -26.15 -8.03
C THR A 83 -17.13 -24.69 -7.75
N SER A 84 -17.00 -23.82 -8.75
CA SER A 84 -17.30 -22.41 -8.59
C SER A 84 -18.77 -22.16 -8.23
N SER A 85 -19.03 -21.18 -7.36
CA SER A 85 -20.36 -20.94 -6.82
C SER A 85 -20.64 -19.47 -6.50
N SER A 86 -19.70 -18.57 -6.79
CA SER A 86 -19.83 -17.14 -6.46
C SER A 86 -20.09 -16.25 -7.68
N ASP A 87 -19.47 -16.54 -8.81
CA ASP A 87 -19.63 -15.80 -10.07
C ASP A 87 -20.42 -16.61 -11.12
N ARG A 88 -19.98 -17.81 -11.44
CA ARG A 88 -20.61 -18.79 -12.29
C ARG A 88 -20.68 -20.12 -11.56
N PHE A 89 -21.83 -20.76 -11.55
CA PHE A 89 -21.97 -22.08 -10.96
C PHE A 89 -21.39 -23.16 -11.89
N GLY A 90 -20.77 -24.19 -11.32
CA GLY A 90 -20.33 -25.37 -12.03
C GLY A 90 -19.11 -25.21 -12.94
N CYS A 91 -18.42 -24.09 -12.92
CA CYS A 91 -17.21 -23.89 -13.71
C CYS A 91 -15.94 -24.27 -12.92
N SER A 92 -14.84 -24.45 -13.66
CA SER A 92 -13.52 -24.71 -13.03
C SER A 92 -13.19 -23.65 -12.00
N ASP A 93 -12.70 -24.11 -10.87
CA ASP A 93 -12.23 -23.32 -9.74
C ASP A 93 -10.99 -24.04 -9.20
N SER A 94 -9.82 -23.56 -9.58
CA SER A 94 -8.57 -24.30 -9.38
C SER A 94 -8.05 -24.25 -7.95
N ASP A 95 -8.36 -23.21 -7.20
CA ASP A 95 -7.87 -23.04 -5.82
C ASP A 95 -8.96 -23.19 -4.74
N GLY A 96 -10.24 -23.26 -5.16
CA GLY A 96 -11.37 -23.57 -4.28
C GLY A 96 -11.91 -22.37 -3.52
N ASP A 97 -11.74 -21.15 -4.01
CA ASP A 97 -12.27 -19.94 -3.39
C ASP A 97 -13.71 -19.61 -3.80
N SER A 98 -14.30 -20.42 -4.67
CA SER A 98 -15.64 -20.32 -5.21
C SER A 98 -15.80 -19.36 -6.41
N PHE A 99 -14.77 -18.69 -6.86
CA PHE A 99 -14.76 -17.93 -8.10
C PHE A 99 -14.23 -18.80 -9.25
N SER A 100 -14.79 -18.63 -10.44
CA SER A 100 -14.42 -19.45 -11.58
C SER A 100 -13.12 -18.98 -12.24
N ASP A 101 -12.28 -19.94 -12.64
CA ASP A 101 -11.14 -19.67 -13.50
C ASP A 101 -11.56 -18.95 -14.79
N GLY A 102 -10.70 -18.11 -15.32
CA GLY A 102 -10.93 -17.43 -16.58
C GLY A 102 -10.92 -18.39 -17.79
N ASP A 103 -11.78 -18.14 -18.76
CA ASP A 103 -11.81 -18.84 -20.05
C ASP A 103 -11.88 -17.87 -21.24
N LEU A 104 -12.04 -18.37 -22.47
CA LEU A 104 -12.06 -17.54 -23.67
C LEU A 104 -13.22 -16.53 -23.72
N ASN A 105 -14.32 -16.80 -23.04
CA ASN A 105 -15.54 -16.00 -23.04
C ASN A 105 -15.78 -15.28 -21.70
N TRP A 106 -15.12 -15.75 -20.64
CA TRP A 106 -15.22 -15.20 -19.29
C TRP A 106 -13.83 -14.90 -18.75
N THR A 107 -13.47 -13.65 -18.80
CA THR A 107 -12.14 -13.16 -18.40
C THR A 107 -12.24 -12.34 -17.12
N VAL A 108 -11.12 -11.96 -16.54
CA VAL A 108 -11.05 -11.07 -15.36
C VAL A 108 -11.89 -9.79 -15.55
N VAL A 109 -11.93 -9.23 -16.76
CA VAL A 109 -12.78 -8.06 -17.10
C VAL A 109 -14.27 -8.38 -16.97
N ASN A 110 -14.67 -9.63 -17.15
CA ASN A 110 -16.05 -10.09 -17.00
C ASN A 110 -16.37 -10.54 -15.57
N GLY A 111 -15.37 -10.72 -14.72
CA GLY A 111 -15.52 -11.10 -13.31
C GLY A 111 -15.00 -12.50 -12.97
N SER A 112 -14.22 -13.16 -13.84
CA SER A 112 -13.53 -14.39 -13.46
C SER A 112 -12.46 -14.10 -12.41
N ASP A 113 -12.04 -15.16 -11.73
CA ASP A 113 -10.94 -15.09 -10.79
C ASP A 113 -9.67 -14.50 -11.44
N ALA A 114 -9.11 -13.46 -10.79
CA ALA A 114 -7.87 -12.82 -11.19
C ALA A 114 -6.63 -13.60 -10.70
N PHE A 115 -6.80 -14.46 -9.70
CA PHE A 115 -5.74 -15.20 -9.01
C PHE A 115 -6.01 -16.70 -8.90
N PRO A 116 -6.21 -17.46 -9.99
CA PRO A 116 -6.74 -18.83 -9.99
C PRO A 116 -5.84 -19.89 -9.32
N ASN A 117 -4.87 -19.49 -8.52
CA ASN A 117 -4.04 -20.35 -7.70
C ASN A 117 -3.81 -19.78 -6.29
N GLU A 118 -4.58 -18.76 -5.89
CA GLU A 118 -4.45 -18.08 -4.60
C GLU A 118 -5.84 -17.90 -3.95
N PRO A 119 -6.29 -18.84 -3.12
CA PRO A 119 -7.65 -18.89 -2.60
C PRO A 119 -8.02 -17.76 -1.64
N SER A 120 -7.13 -16.84 -1.39
CA SER A 120 -7.44 -15.65 -0.60
C SER A 120 -7.67 -14.40 -1.43
N GLN A 121 -7.53 -14.49 -2.76
CA GLN A 121 -7.72 -13.38 -3.68
C GLN A 121 -8.46 -13.86 -4.93
N TRP A 122 -9.42 -13.08 -5.41
CA TRP A 122 -10.20 -13.36 -6.64
C TRP A 122 -10.42 -12.13 -7.51
N LYS A 123 -10.05 -10.95 -7.01
CA LYS A 123 -10.28 -9.70 -7.71
C LYS A 123 -9.05 -8.80 -7.68
N ASP A 124 -8.77 -8.19 -8.82
CA ASP A 124 -7.72 -7.20 -9.07
C ASP A 124 -8.35 -6.11 -9.93
N ARG A 125 -8.72 -4.98 -9.31
CA ARG A 125 -9.53 -3.94 -9.96
C ARG A 125 -8.73 -3.08 -10.91
N ASP A 126 -7.50 -2.76 -10.57
CA ASP A 126 -6.64 -1.89 -11.35
C ASP A 126 -5.61 -2.65 -12.20
N HIS A 127 -5.56 -3.98 -12.04
CA HIS A 127 -4.74 -4.91 -12.82
C HIS A 127 -3.23 -4.74 -12.62
N ASP A 128 -2.82 -4.48 -11.40
CA ASP A 128 -1.40 -4.39 -11.04
C ASP A 128 -0.80 -5.73 -10.56
N GLY A 129 -1.64 -6.73 -10.33
CA GLY A 129 -1.25 -8.07 -9.89
C GLY A 129 -1.31 -8.28 -8.38
N TRP A 130 -1.87 -7.33 -7.64
CA TRP A 130 -2.19 -7.43 -6.21
C TRP A 130 -3.71 -7.48 -6.02
N GLY A 131 -4.16 -8.15 -4.97
CA GLY A 131 -5.59 -8.48 -4.82
C GLY A 131 -6.35 -7.54 -3.91
N ASP A 132 -7.61 -7.25 -4.31
CA ASP A 132 -8.52 -6.34 -3.61
C ASP A 132 -8.96 -6.85 -2.22
N ASN A 133 -8.79 -8.16 -1.91
CA ASN A 133 -9.24 -8.71 -0.63
C ASN A 133 -8.27 -8.38 0.50
N GLN A 134 -8.70 -7.50 1.38
CA GLN A 134 -7.94 -7.02 2.54
C GLN A 134 -8.27 -7.76 3.84
N THR A 135 -8.91 -8.93 3.79
CA THR A 135 -9.26 -9.67 5.01
C THR A 135 -8.01 -10.21 5.70
N PHE A 136 -8.09 -10.34 7.02
CA PHE A 136 -6.97 -10.87 7.81
C PHE A 136 -6.58 -12.28 7.33
N GLY A 137 -5.33 -12.43 6.94
CA GLY A 137 -4.76 -13.70 6.45
C GLY A 137 -4.73 -13.83 4.93
N ALA A 138 -5.31 -12.89 4.16
CA ALA A 138 -5.15 -12.84 2.71
C ALA A 138 -3.69 -12.57 2.34
N LEU A 139 -3.26 -13.16 1.22
CA LEU A 139 -1.95 -12.92 0.62
C LEU A 139 -2.06 -11.91 -0.52
N PHE A 140 -0.95 -11.32 -0.94
CA PHE A 140 -0.89 -10.37 -2.06
C PHE A 140 -1.92 -9.23 -1.95
N ILE A 141 -2.07 -8.69 -0.74
CA ILE A 141 -3.02 -7.60 -0.46
C ILE A 141 -2.56 -6.34 -1.17
N ASP A 142 -3.51 -5.68 -1.83
CA ASP A 142 -3.35 -4.35 -2.39
C ASP A 142 -3.90 -3.29 -1.43
N ASP A 143 -3.04 -2.40 -0.95
CA ASP A 143 -3.44 -1.26 -0.12
C ASP A 143 -4.07 -0.12 -0.97
N PHE A 144 -3.94 -0.18 -2.32
CA PHE A 144 -4.42 0.85 -3.26
C PHE A 144 -5.23 0.28 -4.44
N PRO A 145 -6.35 -0.40 -4.25
CA PRO A 145 -7.10 -1.14 -5.27
C PRO A 145 -7.60 -0.36 -6.51
N ASP A 146 -7.37 0.92 -6.58
CA ASP A 146 -7.73 1.80 -7.69
C ASP A 146 -6.51 2.52 -8.30
N ASN A 147 -5.28 2.16 -7.89
CA ASN A 147 -4.06 2.81 -8.35
C ASN A 147 -3.00 1.80 -8.82
N PRO A 148 -2.97 1.43 -10.12
CA PRO A 148 -2.10 0.39 -10.65
C PRO A 148 -0.60 0.70 -10.57
N THR A 149 -0.21 1.72 -9.85
CA THR A 149 1.19 2.08 -9.61
C THR A 149 1.59 1.94 -8.15
N GLN A 150 0.66 1.63 -7.26
CA GLN A 150 0.89 1.44 -5.83
C GLN A 150 0.11 0.23 -5.33
N TRP A 151 0.70 -0.58 -4.50
CA TRP A 151 0.08 -1.76 -3.89
C TRP A 151 0.40 -1.91 -2.40
N ARG A 152 1.27 -1.09 -1.87
CA ARG A 152 1.71 -1.18 -0.49
C ARG A 152 1.82 0.18 0.17
N ASP A 153 1.33 0.26 1.40
CA ASP A 153 1.42 1.38 2.32
C ASP A 153 1.92 0.84 3.67
N THR A 154 3.23 0.96 3.92
CA THR A 154 3.86 0.32 5.08
C THR A 154 3.48 1.00 6.40
N ASP A 155 3.33 2.30 6.43
CA ASP A 155 3.05 3.06 7.65
C ASP A 155 1.59 3.51 7.78
N LYS A 156 0.77 3.27 6.74
CA LYS A 156 -0.67 3.51 6.72
C LYS A 156 -1.07 4.99 6.75
N ASP A 157 -0.31 5.83 6.08
CA ASP A 157 -0.63 7.24 5.94
C ASP A 157 -1.45 7.58 4.67
N GLY A 158 -1.60 6.61 3.79
CA GLY A 158 -2.37 6.74 2.55
C GLY A 158 -1.52 7.09 1.33
N TRP A 159 -0.20 7.07 1.45
CA TRP A 159 0.76 7.21 0.36
C TRP A 159 1.50 5.90 0.14
N GLY A 160 1.92 5.62 -1.09
CA GLY A 160 2.43 4.30 -1.45
C GLY A 160 3.94 4.20 -1.51
N ASP A 161 4.44 3.03 -1.09
CA ASP A 161 5.88 2.73 -0.99
C ASP A 161 6.60 2.68 -2.35
N ASN A 162 5.88 2.54 -3.47
CA ASN A 162 6.49 2.41 -4.79
C ASN A 162 7.00 3.75 -5.33
N GLN A 163 8.32 3.91 -5.35
CA GLN A 163 9.01 5.10 -5.82
C GLN A 163 9.53 4.98 -7.27
N THR A 164 9.07 4.00 -8.05
CA THR A 164 9.54 3.81 -9.42
C THR A 164 9.08 4.94 -10.35
N TYR A 165 9.86 5.21 -11.40
CA TYR A 165 9.50 6.23 -12.37
C TYR A 165 8.12 5.99 -13.00
N GLY A 166 7.24 6.97 -12.88
CA GLY A 166 5.86 6.91 -13.36
C GLY A 166 4.84 6.50 -12.29
N ALA A 167 5.28 6.10 -11.09
CA ALA A 167 4.37 5.91 -9.96
C ALA A 167 3.69 7.22 -9.56
N THR A 168 2.47 7.11 -9.07
CA THR A 168 1.68 8.22 -8.52
C THR A 168 1.47 8.01 -7.03
N GLN A 169 1.13 9.06 -6.30
CA GLN A 169 0.86 8.98 -4.86
C GLN A 169 2.05 8.36 -4.09
N ILE A 170 3.25 8.82 -4.42
CA ILE A 170 4.51 8.31 -3.87
C ILE A 170 4.70 8.81 -2.45
N ASP A 171 5.15 7.93 -1.58
CA ASP A 171 5.64 8.23 -0.25
C ASP A 171 7.17 8.30 -0.24
N ASP A 172 7.72 9.48 0.09
CA ASP A 172 9.17 9.66 0.25
C ASP A 172 9.66 9.13 1.62
N PHE A 173 8.72 8.85 2.57
CA PHE A 173 9.00 8.39 3.94
C PHE A 173 8.21 7.14 4.35
N PRO A 174 8.36 5.98 3.70
CA PRO A 174 7.50 4.79 3.87
C PRO A 174 7.42 4.17 5.27
N PHE A 175 8.04 4.76 6.26
CA PHE A 175 8.04 4.29 7.66
C PHE A 175 7.66 5.39 8.64
N VAL A 176 7.23 6.57 8.17
CA VAL A 176 6.94 7.74 9.00
C VAL A 176 5.54 8.28 8.71
N PRO A 177 4.49 7.78 9.37
CA PRO A 177 3.08 8.10 9.07
C PRO A 177 2.70 9.58 9.16
N SER A 178 3.59 10.44 9.48
CA SER A 178 3.37 11.89 9.55
C SER A 178 4.08 12.66 8.45
N GLN A 179 4.81 11.96 7.59
CA GLN A 179 5.54 12.52 6.46
C GLN A 179 5.34 11.65 5.23
N TYR A 180 5.09 12.24 4.08
CA TYR A 180 4.93 11.53 2.82
C TYR A 180 5.61 12.23 1.64
N ARG A 181 6.17 13.43 1.86
CA ARG A 181 6.79 14.21 0.82
C ARG A 181 8.04 14.93 1.30
N ASP A 182 9.06 14.92 0.45
CA ASP A 182 10.31 15.66 0.57
C ASP A 182 10.50 16.46 -0.73
N THR A 183 10.15 17.76 -0.71
CA THR A 183 10.10 18.56 -1.95
C THR A 183 11.48 18.93 -2.47
N ASP A 184 12.46 19.14 -1.62
CA ASP A 184 13.81 19.55 -2.00
C ASP A 184 14.85 18.42 -1.89
N GLY A 185 14.48 17.29 -1.28
CA GLY A 185 15.31 16.10 -1.21
C GLY A 185 16.40 16.16 -0.13
N ASP A 186 16.18 16.93 0.93
CA ASP A 186 17.14 17.11 2.00
C ASP A 186 17.03 16.06 3.12
N GLY A 187 15.97 15.23 3.08
CA GLY A 187 15.71 14.15 4.02
C GLY A 187 14.79 14.54 5.18
N TYR A 188 14.28 15.75 5.22
CA TYR A 188 13.23 16.19 6.13
C TYR A 188 11.90 16.31 5.38
N GLY A 189 10.81 15.97 6.06
CA GLY A 189 9.50 15.93 5.39
C GLY A 189 8.76 17.26 5.41
N ASP A 190 8.07 17.58 4.33
CA ASP A 190 7.33 18.85 4.12
C ASP A 190 6.30 19.17 5.23
N ASN A 191 5.84 18.16 5.99
CA ASN A 191 4.90 18.41 7.07
C ASN A 191 5.62 18.88 8.34
N ILE A 192 5.66 20.20 8.52
CA ILE A 192 6.33 20.85 9.69
C ILE A 192 5.82 20.36 11.06
N PHE A 193 4.63 19.76 11.12
CA PHE A 193 4.06 19.22 12.37
C PHE A 193 4.28 17.71 12.50
N GLY A 194 4.86 17.07 11.48
CA GLY A 194 5.22 15.67 11.48
C GLY A 194 6.52 15.38 12.23
N PHE A 195 6.92 14.12 12.20
CA PHE A 195 8.23 13.72 12.73
C PHE A 195 9.33 14.35 11.87
N GLU A 196 10.27 15.03 12.49
CA GLU A 196 11.37 15.72 11.80
C GLU A 196 10.88 16.59 10.63
N GLY A 197 9.86 17.42 10.91
CA GLY A 197 9.25 18.29 9.90
C GLY A 197 10.20 19.39 9.43
N ASP A 198 10.30 19.52 8.10
CA ASP A 198 11.11 20.53 7.45
C ASP A 198 10.52 21.93 7.62
N VAL A 199 11.34 22.85 8.07
CA VAL A 199 10.98 24.27 8.20
C VAL A 199 11.30 25.06 6.92
N CYS A 200 12.21 24.56 6.09
CA CYS A 200 12.72 25.22 4.89
C CYS A 200 12.53 24.39 3.62
N VAL A 201 11.32 23.98 3.32
CA VAL A 201 10.83 23.06 2.26
C VAL A 201 11.37 23.32 0.83
N PHE A 202 12.17 24.34 0.63
CA PHE A 202 12.74 24.73 -0.68
C PHE A 202 14.22 25.06 -0.61
N SER A 203 15.00 24.24 0.07
CA SER A 203 16.46 24.32 0.03
C SER A 203 16.97 24.15 -1.39
N THR A 204 18.07 24.79 -1.71
CA THR A 204 18.63 24.69 -3.07
C THR A 204 19.37 23.35 -3.24
N PRO A 205 19.43 22.79 -4.47
CA PRO A 205 20.22 21.58 -4.72
C PRO A 205 21.70 21.69 -4.27
N GLU A 206 22.27 22.89 -4.30
CA GLU A 206 23.65 23.12 -3.83
C GLU A 206 23.74 22.96 -2.29
N GLU A 207 22.76 23.44 -1.55
CA GLU A 207 22.68 23.30 -0.10
C GLU A 207 22.54 21.84 0.29
N VAL A 208 21.62 21.12 -0.34
CA VAL A 208 21.38 19.69 -0.09
C VAL A 208 22.60 18.83 -0.46
N GLU A 209 23.17 19.00 -1.65
CA GLU A 209 24.35 18.26 -2.11
C GLU A 209 25.59 18.52 -1.26
N SER A 210 25.72 19.75 -0.74
CA SER A 210 26.84 20.16 0.13
C SER A 210 26.65 19.75 1.59
N GLY A 211 25.43 19.32 1.97
CA GLY A 211 25.08 19.03 3.36
C GLY A 211 24.96 20.26 4.24
N TRP A 212 24.68 21.44 3.65
CA TRP A 212 24.50 22.71 4.37
C TRP A 212 23.09 22.82 4.94
N ILE A 213 22.67 21.80 5.69
CA ILE A 213 21.33 21.63 6.22
C ILE A 213 21.38 21.47 7.73
N SER A 214 20.65 22.33 8.45
CA SER A 214 20.59 22.33 9.90
C SER A 214 19.80 21.14 10.47
N MET A 215 20.26 20.66 11.65
CA MET A 215 19.75 19.46 12.30
C MET A 215 19.30 19.69 13.75
N PHE A 216 19.53 20.88 14.34
CA PHE A 216 19.31 21.08 15.77
C PHE A 216 18.27 22.16 16.11
N ASP A 217 18.13 23.20 15.30
CA ASP A 217 17.22 24.32 15.57
C ASP A 217 16.03 24.37 14.58
N ARG A 218 16.26 24.57 13.32
CA ARG A 218 15.28 24.59 12.23
C ARG A 218 15.66 23.56 11.19
N LEU A 219 15.09 22.36 11.32
CA LEU A 219 15.39 21.25 10.40
C LEU A 219 15.18 21.65 8.94
N GLY A 220 16.06 21.22 8.06
CA GLY A 220 15.98 21.51 6.64
C GLY A 220 16.48 22.89 6.22
N CYS A 221 16.87 23.77 7.15
CA CYS A 221 17.30 25.11 6.80
C CYS A 221 18.80 25.21 6.55
N ARG A 222 19.20 26.26 5.85
CA ARG A 222 20.60 26.51 5.50
C ARG A 222 21.52 26.57 6.72
N ASP A 223 22.62 25.82 6.69
CA ASP A 223 23.70 25.74 7.65
C ASP A 223 25.04 25.64 6.89
N VAL A 224 25.76 26.75 6.72
CA VAL A 224 26.91 26.81 5.82
C VAL A 224 28.16 26.14 6.40
N ASP A 225 28.38 26.21 7.70
CA ASP A 225 29.55 25.65 8.34
C ASP A 225 29.34 24.24 8.90
N MET A 226 28.08 23.72 8.83
CA MET A 226 27.70 22.37 9.20
C MET A 226 27.90 22.08 10.70
N ASP A 227 27.56 23.01 11.56
CA ASP A 227 27.57 22.80 12.99
C ASP A 227 26.24 22.29 13.54
N GLY A 228 25.19 22.30 12.70
CA GLY A 228 23.85 21.81 12.97
C GLY A 228 22.86 22.93 13.32
N TYR A 229 23.30 24.16 13.42
CA TYR A 229 22.44 25.33 13.64
C TYR A 229 22.24 26.13 12.35
N SER A 230 21.01 26.62 12.15
CA SER A 230 20.68 27.32 10.93
C SER A 230 21.25 28.73 10.89
N ASN A 231 21.70 29.14 9.68
CA ASN A 231 22.11 30.52 9.43
C ASN A 231 20.99 31.52 9.76
N PRO A 232 21.30 32.72 10.28
CA PRO A 232 20.31 33.74 10.58
C PRO A 232 19.62 34.27 9.30
N THR A 233 18.35 34.67 9.46
CA THR A 233 17.53 35.35 8.46
C THR A 233 16.84 36.54 9.09
N ASP A 234 16.11 37.34 8.29
CA ASP A 234 15.34 38.49 8.80
C ASP A 234 14.32 38.08 9.88
N ASP A 235 13.74 36.88 9.78
CA ASP A 235 12.72 36.35 10.69
C ASP A 235 13.30 35.36 11.74
N TRP A 236 14.55 34.98 11.56
CA TRP A 236 15.25 34.04 12.46
C TRP A 236 16.63 34.60 12.80
N ILE A 237 16.64 35.44 13.84
CA ILE A 237 17.80 36.22 14.19
C ILE A 237 18.81 35.43 15.01
N ALA A 238 20.09 35.81 14.91
CA ALA A 238 21.18 35.18 15.60
C ALA A 238 21.05 35.30 17.14
N HIS A 239 21.62 34.32 17.84
CA HIS A 239 21.79 34.36 19.29
C HIS A 239 22.65 35.58 19.70
N PRO A 240 22.35 36.28 20.77
CA PRO A 240 21.38 35.97 21.83
C PRO A 240 19.99 36.60 21.62
N ASP A 241 19.80 37.45 20.64
CA ASP A 241 18.51 38.10 20.37
C ASP A 241 17.47 37.15 19.77
N GLY A 242 17.94 36.03 19.22
CA GLY A 242 17.15 34.92 18.68
C GLY A 242 17.79 33.55 18.95
N PHE A 243 17.57 32.60 18.05
CA PHE A 243 18.04 31.21 18.19
C PHE A 243 18.91 30.73 17.05
N ALA A 244 19.06 31.52 15.96
CA ALA A 244 19.93 31.19 14.88
C ALA A 244 21.40 31.23 15.29
N ASP A 245 22.22 30.58 14.47
CA ASP A 245 23.67 30.58 14.64
C ASP A 245 24.23 32.02 14.69
N ALA A 246 25.02 32.31 15.71
CA ALA A 246 25.71 33.58 15.86
C ALA A 246 26.99 33.69 15.02
N PHE A 247 27.52 32.54 14.53
CA PHE A 247 28.80 32.45 13.82
C PHE A 247 28.68 31.60 12.56
N PRO A 248 27.86 31.95 11.56
CA PRO A 248 27.48 31.11 10.42
C PRO A 248 28.60 30.65 9.47
N ASP A 249 29.81 31.00 9.76
CA ASP A 249 31.03 30.61 9.02
C ASP A 249 32.06 29.90 9.92
N GLU A 250 31.69 29.60 11.19
CA GLU A 250 32.64 29.05 12.19
C GLU A 250 32.07 27.83 12.92
N ARG A 251 32.24 26.67 12.36
CA ARG A 251 31.71 25.37 12.82
C ARG A 251 31.85 25.03 14.29
N SER A 252 32.76 25.69 14.99
CA SER A 252 33.00 25.40 16.40
C SER A 252 32.18 26.27 17.35
N GLN A 253 31.43 27.25 16.83
CA GLN A 253 30.69 28.22 17.58
C GLN A 253 29.29 28.42 16.99
N TRP A 254 28.26 28.54 17.84
CA TRP A 254 26.87 28.82 17.40
C TRP A 254 26.13 29.76 18.36
N HIS A 255 26.62 30.00 19.55
CA HIS A 255 26.03 30.92 20.50
C HIS A 255 27.04 32.01 20.94
N ASP A 256 26.52 33.22 21.16
CA ASP A 256 27.24 34.36 21.73
C ASP A 256 26.31 35.04 22.77
N THR A 257 26.42 34.66 24.04
CA THR A 257 25.42 35.04 25.06
C THR A 257 25.49 36.51 25.44
N ASP A 258 26.66 37.16 25.39
CA ASP A 258 26.81 38.56 25.75
C ASP A 258 27.06 39.50 24.58
N SER A 259 27.08 38.96 23.34
CA SER A 259 27.25 39.68 22.10
C SER A 259 28.60 40.41 21.95
N ASP A 260 29.67 39.83 22.46
CA ASP A 260 30.99 40.44 22.36
C ASP A 260 31.80 39.94 21.15
N GLY A 261 31.26 38.98 20.39
CA GLY A 261 31.87 38.42 19.20
C GLY A 261 32.82 37.24 19.44
N PHE A 262 32.80 36.70 20.67
CA PHE A 262 33.46 35.46 21.03
C PHE A 262 32.38 34.41 21.37
N GLY A 263 32.56 33.19 20.85
CA GLY A 263 31.51 32.14 20.97
C GLY A 263 31.57 31.40 22.31
N ASP A 264 30.42 30.98 22.77
CA ASP A 264 30.24 30.33 24.07
C ASP A 264 30.95 28.97 24.20
N ASN A 265 31.32 28.34 23.09
CA ASN A 265 31.91 27.00 23.12
C ASN A 265 33.40 27.05 23.37
N MET A 266 33.85 26.40 24.43
CA MET A 266 35.27 26.19 24.69
C MET A 266 35.83 24.98 23.93
N GLU A 267 35.00 23.99 23.68
CA GLU A 267 35.32 22.76 22.97
C GLU A 267 34.14 22.32 22.11
N TYR A 268 34.41 21.69 20.99
CA TYR A 268 33.40 21.08 20.14
C TYR A 268 33.81 19.66 19.71
N PHE A 269 32.84 18.82 19.30
CA PHE A 269 33.09 17.47 18.83
C PHE A 269 33.11 17.44 17.28
N ASP A 270 34.28 17.12 16.71
CA ASP A 270 34.48 17.12 15.24
C ASP A 270 33.96 15.85 14.52
N GLY A 271 33.20 15.00 15.21
CA GLY A 271 32.75 13.69 14.73
C GLY A 271 33.70 12.54 15.08
N GLN A 272 34.89 12.82 15.57
CA GLN A 272 35.91 11.84 15.98
C GLN A 272 36.48 12.11 17.36
N THR A 273 36.81 13.37 17.65
CA THR A 273 37.44 13.78 18.90
C THR A 273 36.92 15.15 19.36
N TRP A 274 37.05 15.42 20.65
CA TRP A 274 36.87 16.77 21.20
C TRP A 274 38.06 17.67 20.85
N ARG A 275 37.77 18.87 20.38
CA ARG A 275 38.75 19.89 19.99
C ARG A 275 38.45 21.19 20.69
N GLU A 276 39.47 22.03 20.89
CA GLU A 276 39.28 23.42 21.31
C GLU A 276 38.51 24.18 20.21
N SER A 277 37.49 24.94 20.61
CA SER A 277 36.76 25.82 19.72
C SER A 277 37.57 27.04 19.33
N PHE A 278 37.26 27.56 18.15
CA PHE A 278 37.88 28.81 17.73
C PHE A 278 37.39 29.97 18.59
N ARG A 279 38.31 30.65 19.27
CA ARG A 279 38.03 31.79 20.14
C ARG A 279 36.90 31.59 21.15
N GLY A 280 36.92 30.47 21.85
CA GLY A 280 35.92 30.18 22.88
C GLY A 280 35.98 31.22 24.02
N ASP A 281 34.80 31.79 24.32
CA ASP A 281 34.66 32.85 25.35
C ASP A 281 34.88 32.31 26.77
N GLY A 282 35.86 32.86 27.45
CA GLY A 282 36.13 32.56 28.84
C GLY A 282 35.23 33.28 29.85
N CYS A 283 34.42 34.24 29.39
CA CYS A 283 33.54 35.08 30.20
C CYS A 283 32.11 35.24 29.65
N ARG A 284 31.52 34.21 29.11
CA ARG A 284 30.24 34.05 28.34
C ARG A 284 29.07 34.98 28.68
N THR A 285 29.06 35.67 29.79
CA THR A 285 27.96 36.52 30.26
C THR A 285 28.41 37.93 30.56
N THR A 286 29.64 38.27 30.21
CA THR A 286 30.25 39.56 30.53
C THR A 286 31.05 40.04 29.35
N VAL A 287 30.47 40.95 28.59
CA VAL A 287 31.10 41.55 27.39
C VAL A 287 32.55 41.93 27.66
N GLY A 288 33.44 41.41 26.81
CA GLY A 288 34.86 41.67 26.94
C GLY A 288 35.57 41.84 25.61
N SER A 289 36.83 42.14 25.61
CA SER A 289 37.63 42.39 24.41
C SER A 289 39.00 41.74 24.44
N SER A 290 39.27 40.90 25.45
CA SER A 290 40.53 40.21 25.55
C SER A 290 40.73 39.20 24.43
N THR A 291 41.88 39.22 23.80
CA THR A 291 42.24 38.36 22.65
C THR A 291 43.49 37.54 22.87
N PHE A 292 44.03 37.53 24.08
CA PHE A 292 45.36 36.94 24.31
C PHE A 292 45.36 35.81 25.37
N ASP A 293 44.88 36.05 26.60
CA ASP A 293 44.95 35.07 27.67
C ASP A 293 43.61 34.39 27.96
N ARG A 294 42.53 35.18 27.97
CA ARG A 294 41.16 34.74 28.17
C ARG A 294 40.27 35.47 27.17
N TRP A 295 40.02 34.83 26.05
CA TRP A 295 39.14 35.35 25.00
C TRP A 295 37.80 35.82 25.59
N GLY A 296 37.25 36.92 25.11
CA GLY A 296 35.94 37.41 25.51
C GLY A 296 35.85 37.95 26.97
N CYS A 297 36.93 38.03 27.70
CA CYS A 297 36.88 38.61 29.05
C CYS A 297 37.18 40.10 29.04
N PRO A 298 36.70 40.86 30.06
CA PRO A 298 37.04 42.27 30.21
C PRO A 298 38.54 42.49 30.26
N ASP A 299 39.03 43.39 29.38
CA ASP A 299 40.41 43.89 29.33
C ASP A 299 40.41 45.30 29.94
N THR A 300 41.21 45.54 30.99
CA THR A 300 41.16 46.74 31.78
C THR A 300 42.36 47.69 31.59
N ASP A 301 43.27 47.35 30.69
CA ASP A 301 44.47 48.17 30.43
C ASP A 301 44.65 48.66 28.99
#